data_1e308ebd1350c4d354c618e0744710a7
#
_entry.id   1e308ebd1350c4d354c618e0744710a7
#
_cell.length_a   1.000
_cell.length_b   1.000
_cell.length_c   1.000
_cell.angle_alpha   90.00
_cell.angle_beta   90.00
_cell.angle_gamma   90.00
#
_symmetry.space_group_name_H-M   'P 1'
#
loop_
_entity.id
_entity.type
_entity.pdbx_description
1 polymer ?
#
loop_
_entity_poly.entity_id
_entity_poly.type
_entity_poly.pdbx_seq_one_letter_code
_entity_poly.pdbx_strand_id
1 'polypeptide(L)'
;MRVSRIIPPPGPPRTLALAQLTNSVGDGAYYVCSVLYFSRVIGLSPTQIGAALTIGWALGAVVGVPLGHLADRRGPRGIAILMSLATGAAIASLLFVRSYPAFLAALCLYTCCQCGLAAARQALLAGLVEPARRTETRAYLQSTVNAGLALGAALGGIALQLDNEASYLTALAMDAVTFVLAAWVLGRLPAPAKRLPSAERPAGRALTVLRDRPYALVSLLNMVMLLYMPLLSVVLPLWIVQRTGAPGWTVSALLVLNTLSVVLFQVRMAARVTGLRSAARAVRQAGIVLLLACVCFAVSAAGTSAWLPVLVLLLAACVQVFGEMLLGSGSWEIGFALAPADKQGQYQGFYGAGTAVARLIGPLLLTTLILSWGTGGWLVVGALFLGAGLAMEPAVRWAEAQRPAEMRESAPVRD
;
A
#
# COMPACT_ATOMS: atom_id res chain seq x y z
N MET A 1 -20.39 20.92 12.22
CA MET A 1 -19.54 19.95 11.47
C MET A 1 -18.21 20.63 11.11
N ARG A 2 -17.11 20.29 11.81
CA ARG A 2 -15.80 20.85 11.47
C ARG A 2 -15.35 20.22 10.16
N VAL A 3 -15.08 21.05 9.16
CA VAL A 3 -14.45 20.66 7.90
C VAL A 3 -13.21 19.81 8.25
N SER A 4 -13.17 18.55 7.81
CA SER A 4 -12.02 17.68 8.00
C SER A 4 -10.79 18.38 7.45
N ARG A 5 -9.87 18.74 8.33
CA ARG A 5 -8.64 19.42 7.95
C ARG A 5 -7.85 18.46 7.04
N ILE A 6 -7.45 18.93 5.89
CA ILE A 6 -6.55 18.21 4.97
C ILE A 6 -5.21 17.90 5.66
N ILE A 7 -4.85 18.71 6.66
CA ILE A 7 -3.60 18.62 7.41
C ILE A 7 -3.83 17.85 8.70
N PRO A 8 -2.99 16.85 9.03
CA PRO A 8 -3.07 16.09 10.28
C PRO A 8 -2.99 17.02 11.51
N PRO A 9 -3.63 16.64 12.62
CA PRO A 9 -3.53 17.38 13.87
C PRO A 9 -2.07 17.47 14.35
N PRO A 10 -1.70 18.53 15.11
CA PRO A 10 -0.35 18.66 15.64
C PRO A 10 0.04 17.49 16.54
N GLY A 11 1.34 17.21 16.64
CA GLY A 11 1.89 16.10 17.41
C GLY A 11 2.32 14.91 16.52
N PRO A 12 2.35 13.68 17.08
CA PRO A 12 2.83 12.50 16.37
C PRO A 12 2.19 12.26 14.99
N PRO A 13 0.87 12.45 14.78
CA PRO A 13 0.27 12.28 13.46
C PRO A 13 0.88 13.19 12.38
N ARG A 14 1.14 14.46 12.73
CA ARG A 14 1.74 15.43 11.79
C ARG A 14 3.19 15.07 11.47
N THR A 15 3.96 14.64 12.47
CA THR A 15 5.37 14.23 12.27
C THR A 15 5.46 12.96 11.42
N LEU A 16 4.56 11.98 11.63
CA LEU A 16 4.46 10.79 10.79
C LEU A 16 4.10 11.16 9.33
N ALA A 17 3.15 12.09 9.15
CA ALA A 17 2.76 12.55 7.82
C ALA A 17 3.90 13.29 7.12
N LEU A 18 4.67 14.10 7.85
CA LEU A 18 5.84 14.78 7.28
C LEU A 18 6.92 13.79 6.86
N ALA A 19 7.24 12.80 7.69
CA ALA A 19 8.19 11.75 7.33
C ALA A 19 7.71 10.96 6.09
N GLN A 20 6.40 10.70 6.01
CA GLN A 20 5.81 9.99 4.88
C GLN A 20 5.81 10.83 3.61
N LEU A 21 5.50 12.13 3.68
CA LEU A 21 5.55 13.05 2.55
C LEU A 21 6.97 13.13 1.96
N THR A 22 7.95 13.35 2.83
CA THR A 22 9.36 13.45 2.43
C THR A 22 9.79 12.22 1.64
N ASN A 23 9.51 11.02 2.16
CA ASN A 23 9.82 9.76 1.50
C ASN A 23 9.05 9.60 0.18
N SER A 24 7.74 9.92 0.17
CA SER A 24 6.92 9.68 -1.01
C SER A 24 7.26 10.57 -2.19
N VAL A 25 7.86 11.74 -1.95
CA VAL A 25 8.38 12.59 -3.04
C VAL A 25 9.57 11.90 -3.72
N GLY A 26 10.49 11.31 -2.97
CA GLY A 26 11.59 10.52 -3.54
C GLY A 26 11.07 9.29 -4.28
N ASP A 27 10.21 8.48 -3.62
CA ASP A 27 9.58 7.29 -4.21
C ASP A 27 8.91 7.62 -5.57
N GLY A 28 8.22 8.78 -5.68
CA GLY A 28 7.56 9.19 -6.92
C GLY A 28 8.52 9.40 -8.08
N ALA A 29 9.64 10.07 -7.85
CA ALA A 29 10.68 10.26 -8.86
C ALA A 29 11.38 8.95 -9.21
N TYR A 30 11.69 8.13 -8.20
CA TYR A 30 12.27 6.80 -8.39
C TYR A 30 11.38 5.91 -9.27
N TYR A 31 10.08 5.82 -9.00
CA TYR A 31 9.17 4.96 -9.78
C TYR A 31 9.08 5.37 -11.26
N VAL A 32 9.19 6.65 -11.55
CA VAL A 32 9.17 7.16 -12.93
C VAL A 32 10.48 6.87 -13.66
N CYS A 33 11.63 7.04 -12.99
CA CYS A 33 12.95 7.00 -13.63
C CYS A 33 13.62 5.63 -13.59
N SER A 34 13.34 4.80 -12.56
CA SER A 34 14.14 3.62 -12.23
C SER A 34 14.24 2.59 -13.36
N VAL A 35 13.11 2.27 -14.01
CA VAL A 35 13.10 1.25 -15.08
C VAL A 35 13.94 1.69 -16.27
N LEU A 36 13.89 2.97 -16.66
CA LEU A 36 14.71 3.51 -17.75
C LEU A 36 16.18 3.59 -17.37
N TYR A 37 16.48 3.97 -16.14
CA TYR A 37 17.84 3.92 -15.63
C TYR A 37 18.41 2.49 -15.69
N PHE A 38 17.65 1.49 -15.23
CA PHE A 38 18.09 0.09 -15.24
C PHE A 38 18.29 -0.45 -16.65
N SER A 39 17.42 -0.07 -17.58
CA SER A 39 17.51 -0.55 -18.96
C SER A 39 18.53 0.20 -19.81
N ARG A 40 18.60 1.54 -19.70
CA ARG A 40 19.45 2.37 -20.59
C ARG A 40 20.85 2.60 -20.04
N VAL A 41 20.98 2.79 -18.71
CA VAL A 41 22.27 3.12 -18.09
C VAL A 41 23.01 1.86 -17.63
N ILE A 42 22.30 0.94 -16.96
CA ILE A 42 22.92 -0.33 -16.52
C ILE A 42 22.91 -1.38 -17.66
N GLY A 43 22.02 -1.25 -18.65
CA GLY A 43 21.93 -2.15 -19.79
C GLY A 43 21.20 -3.47 -19.49
N LEU A 44 20.32 -3.49 -18.48
CA LEU A 44 19.57 -4.70 -18.11
C LEU A 44 18.38 -4.94 -19.06
N SER A 45 18.14 -6.19 -19.42
CA SER A 45 16.96 -6.57 -20.18
C SER A 45 15.67 -6.41 -19.37
N PRO A 46 14.52 -6.16 -20.02
CA PRO A 46 13.22 -6.10 -19.31
C PRO A 46 12.94 -7.36 -18.48
N THR A 47 13.35 -8.53 -18.96
CA THR A 47 13.21 -9.81 -18.25
C THR A 47 14.03 -9.84 -16.96
N GLN A 48 15.28 -9.36 -17.01
CA GLN A 48 16.14 -9.25 -15.82
C GLN A 48 15.56 -8.30 -14.78
N ILE A 49 15.08 -7.12 -15.21
CA ILE A 49 14.43 -6.16 -14.32
C ILE A 49 13.18 -6.76 -13.68
N GLY A 50 12.31 -7.38 -14.49
CA GLY A 50 11.10 -8.04 -14.01
C GLY A 50 11.38 -9.17 -13.04
N ALA A 51 12.35 -10.05 -13.35
CA ALA A 51 12.74 -11.15 -12.46
C ALA A 51 13.30 -10.62 -11.11
N ALA A 52 14.14 -9.60 -11.13
CA ALA A 52 14.70 -9.01 -9.92
C ALA A 52 13.61 -8.36 -9.05
N LEU A 53 12.65 -7.63 -9.64
CA LEU A 53 11.51 -7.08 -8.92
C LEU A 53 10.64 -8.17 -8.30
N THR A 54 10.39 -9.24 -9.04
CA THR A 54 9.64 -10.42 -8.57
C THR A 54 10.31 -11.06 -7.35
N ILE A 55 11.60 -11.39 -7.46
CA ILE A 55 12.38 -11.99 -6.36
C ILE A 55 12.44 -11.04 -5.17
N GLY A 56 12.70 -9.76 -5.41
CA GLY A 56 12.77 -8.75 -4.37
C GLY A 56 11.48 -8.63 -3.56
N TRP A 57 10.33 -8.47 -4.21
CA TRP A 57 9.04 -8.37 -3.51
C TRP A 57 8.64 -9.68 -2.83
N ALA A 58 8.98 -10.85 -3.40
CA ALA A 58 8.76 -12.14 -2.76
C ALA A 58 9.56 -12.24 -1.44
N LEU A 59 10.85 -11.90 -1.47
CA LEU A 59 11.69 -11.85 -0.26
C LEU A 59 11.18 -10.83 0.75
N GLY A 60 10.82 -9.63 0.28
CA GLY A 60 10.24 -8.58 1.12
C GLY A 60 8.98 -9.02 1.86
N ALA A 61 8.08 -9.74 1.18
CA ALA A 61 6.87 -10.29 1.79
C ALA A 61 7.18 -11.26 2.94
N VAL A 62 8.19 -12.12 2.77
CA VAL A 62 8.62 -13.07 3.80
C VAL A 62 9.33 -12.36 4.96
N VAL A 63 10.27 -11.47 4.65
CA VAL A 63 11.13 -10.78 5.65
C VAL A 63 10.37 -9.70 6.43
N GLY A 64 9.28 -9.16 5.89
CA GLY A 64 8.46 -8.14 6.54
C GLY A 64 7.92 -8.58 7.91
N VAL A 65 7.56 -9.87 8.07
CA VAL A 65 7.04 -10.42 9.34
C VAL A 65 8.11 -10.46 10.44
N PRO A 66 9.30 -11.07 10.24
CA PRO A 66 10.36 -11.05 11.25
C PRO A 66 10.90 -9.64 11.54
N LEU A 67 10.94 -8.73 10.56
CA LEU A 67 11.31 -7.33 10.80
C LEU A 67 10.25 -6.59 11.62
N GLY A 68 8.96 -6.87 11.40
CA GLY A 68 7.87 -6.38 12.25
C GLY A 68 7.98 -6.91 13.68
N HIS A 69 8.30 -8.18 13.86
CA HIS A 69 8.57 -8.77 15.18
C HIS A 69 9.78 -8.11 15.86
N LEU A 70 10.84 -7.81 15.09
CA LEU A 70 12.00 -7.08 15.61
C LEU A 70 11.60 -5.67 16.10
N ALA A 71 10.69 -5.00 15.37
CA ALA A 71 10.17 -3.69 15.77
C ALA A 71 9.40 -3.77 17.10
N ASP A 72 8.59 -4.83 17.30
CA ASP A 72 7.89 -5.04 18.58
C ASP A 72 8.86 -5.25 19.75
N ARG A 73 9.97 -5.98 19.54
CA ARG A 73 10.95 -6.30 20.59
C ARG A 73 11.91 -5.17 20.92
N ARG A 74 12.47 -4.51 19.89
CA ARG A 74 13.52 -3.49 20.05
C ARG A 74 12.99 -2.06 20.05
N GLY A 75 11.69 -1.89 19.83
CA GLY A 75 11.03 -0.60 19.75
C GLY A 75 10.82 -0.13 18.30
N PRO A 76 9.56 0.18 17.92
CA PRO A 76 9.20 0.46 16.53
C PRO A 76 9.84 1.74 15.99
N ARG A 77 10.13 2.74 16.84
CA ARG A 77 10.81 3.98 16.42
C ARG A 77 12.23 3.69 15.93
N GLY A 78 13.04 2.98 16.72
CA GLY A 78 14.43 2.67 16.37
C GLY A 78 14.53 1.83 15.11
N ILE A 79 13.64 0.82 14.96
CA ILE A 79 13.60 -0.02 13.77
C ILE A 79 13.11 0.76 12.54
N ALA A 80 12.13 1.65 12.68
CA ALA A 80 11.69 2.49 11.57
C ALA A 80 12.81 3.42 11.06
N ILE A 81 13.59 4.02 11.96
CA ILE A 81 14.76 4.82 11.61
C ILE A 81 15.81 3.95 10.90
N LEU A 82 16.17 2.80 11.49
CA LEU A 82 17.16 1.88 10.92
C LEU A 82 16.74 1.41 9.50
N MET A 83 15.49 0.98 9.35
CA MET A 83 14.98 0.52 8.06
C MET A 83 14.89 1.66 7.03
N SER A 84 14.56 2.88 7.45
CA SER A 84 14.58 4.05 6.56
C SER A 84 16.01 4.34 6.05
N LEU A 85 17.01 4.35 6.94
CA LEU A 85 18.39 4.53 6.55
C LEU A 85 18.91 3.39 5.67
N ALA A 86 18.57 2.15 6.00
CA ALA A 86 18.96 0.98 5.21
C ALA A 86 18.31 0.99 3.81
N THR A 87 17.05 1.46 3.69
CA THR A 87 16.39 1.64 2.39
C THR A 87 17.11 2.72 1.57
N GLY A 88 17.44 3.86 2.18
CA GLY A 88 18.20 4.93 1.52
C GLY A 88 19.59 4.44 1.06
N ALA A 89 20.30 3.66 1.88
CA ALA A 89 21.58 3.06 1.53
C ALA A 89 21.44 2.04 0.37
N ALA A 90 20.37 1.24 0.37
CA ALA A 90 20.08 0.29 -0.72
C ALA A 90 19.85 1.03 -2.05
N ILE A 91 19.07 2.13 -2.04
CA ILE A 91 18.89 2.97 -3.24
C ILE A 91 20.19 3.63 -3.65
N ALA A 92 20.94 4.19 -2.70
CA ALA A 92 22.24 4.80 -2.98
C ALA A 92 23.22 3.79 -3.61
N SER A 93 23.18 2.51 -3.22
CA SER A 93 24.01 1.47 -3.83
C SER A 93 23.67 1.25 -5.31
N LEU A 94 22.41 1.45 -5.74
CA LEU A 94 22.01 1.34 -7.14
C LEU A 94 22.72 2.36 -8.05
N LEU A 95 23.20 3.49 -7.51
CA LEU A 95 23.99 4.47 -8.28
C LEU A 95 25.30 3.90 -8.80
N PHE A 96 25.86 2.92 -8.08
CA PHE A 96 27.16 2.31 -8.38
C PHE A 96 27.07 0.92 -9.03
N VAL A 97 25.88 0.36 -9.09
CA VAL A 97 25.63 -0.96 -9.67
C VAL A 97 25.83 -0.93 -11.19
N ARG A 98 26.60 -1.92 -11.70
CA ARG A 98 26.85 -2.10 -13.14
C ARG A 98 26.73 -3.56 -13.60
N SER A 99 26.23 -4.46 -12.72
CA SER A 99 26.05 -5.88 -13.05
C SER A 99 24.69 -6.39 -12.52
N TYR A 100 24.14 -7.40 -13.18
CA TYR A 100 22.86 -7.99 -12.78
C TYR A 100 22.88 -8.59 -11.37
N PRO A 101 23.89 -9.36 -10.93
CA PRO A 101 23.92 -9.88 -9.56
C PRO A 101 23.94 -8.79 -8.49
N ALA A 102 24.70 -7.72 -8.70
CA ALA A 102 24.73 -6.58 -7.78
C ALA A 102 23.39 -5.82 -7.78
N PHE A 103 22.75 -5.67 -8.94
CA PHE A 103 21.40 -5.10 -9.06
C PHE A 103 20.38 -5.93 -8.28
N LEU A 104 20.36 -7.24 -8.48
CA LEU A 104 19.46 -8.15 -7.77
C LEU A 104 19.66 -8.06 -6.24
N ALA A 105 20.90 -8.07 -5.77
CA ALA A 105 21.21 -7.97 -4.34
C ALA A 105 20.74 -6.63 -3.74
N ALA A 106 21.03 -5.51 -4.41
CA ALA A 106 20.61 -4.17 -3.99
C ALA A 106 19.07 -4.03 -3.96
N LEU A 107 18.40 -4.57 -4.98
CA LEU A 107 16.93 -4.54 -5.08
C LEU A 107 16.27 -5.43 -4.02
N CYS A 108 16.81 -6.61 -3.74
CA CYS A 108 16.34 -7.47 -2.66
C CYS A 108 16.50 -6.79 -1.29
N LEU A 109 17.65 -6.13 -1.05
CA LEU A 109 17.87 -5.36 0.16
C LEU A 109 16.84 -4.21 0.28
N TYR A 110 16.64 -3.44 -0.79
CA TYR A 110 15.65 -2.38 -0.87
C TYR A 110 14.26 -2.86 -0.50
N THR A 111 13.77 -3.91 -1.14
CA THR A 111 12.40 -4.41 -0.93
C THR A 111 12.21 -5.01 0.47
N CYS A 112 13.20 -5.71 1.01
CA CYS A 112 13.19 -6.22 2.39
C CYS A 112 13.12 -5.07 3.39
N CYS A 113 13.96 -4.04 3.23
CA CYS A 113 13.96 -2.86 4.09
C CYS A 113 12.66 -2.06 3.99
N GLN A 114 12.08 -1.92 2.80
CA GLN A 114 10.78 -1.28 2.59
C GLN A 114 9.65 -2.00 3.31
N CYS A 115 9.59 -3.33 3.23
CA CYS A 115 8.58 -4.12 3.94
C CYS A 115 8.76 -4.01 5.47
N GLY A 116 10.00 -4.05 5.96
CA GLY A 116 10.33 -3.84 7.37
C GLY A 116 9.98 -2.42 7.84
N LEU A 117 10.28 -1.40 7.05
CA LEU A 117 9.92 0.00 7.31
C LEU A 117 8.40 0.19 7.41
N ALA A 118 7.66 -0.41 6.47
CA ALA A 118 6.20 -0.37 6.48
C ALA A 118 5.64 -0.99 7.77
N ALA A 119 6.09 -2.18 8.17
CA ALA A 119 5.68 -2.85 9.40
C ALA A 119 6.03 -2.02 10.65
N ALA A 120 7.26 -1.49 10.73
CA ALA A 120 7.72 -0.67 11.85
C ALA A 120 6.95 0.65 11.95
N ARG A 121 6.62 1.31 10.84
CA ARG A 121 5.80 2.53 10.81
C ARG A 121 4.38 2.27 11.29
N GLN A 122 3.76 1.14 10.92
CA GLN A 122 2.43 0.78 11.41
C GLN A 122 2.45 0.48 12.92
N ALA A 123 3.46 -0.24 13.40
CA ALA A 123 3.65 -0.46 14.84
C ALA A 123 3.90 0.86 15.60
N LEU A 124 4.67 1.78 15.02
CA LEU A 124 4.93 3.09 15.59
C LEU A 124 3.64 3.93 15.68
N LEU A 125 2.85 3.96 14.61
CA LEU A 125 1.55 4.61 14.58
C LEU A 125 0.63 4.02 15.66
N ALA A 126 0.54 2.68 15.75
CA ALA A 126 -0.28 2.00 16.74
C ALA A 126 0.17 2.28 18.19
N GLY A 127 1.46 2.54 18.40
CA GLY A 127 2.03 2.88 19.70
C GLY A 127 1.86 4.34 20.13
N LEU A 128 1.77 5.27 19.15
CA LEU A 128 1.71 6.72 19.40
C LEU A 128 0.31 7.32 19.27
N VAL A 129 -0.61 6.64 18.58
CA VAL A 129 -1.95 7.13 18.30
C VAL A 129 -2.99 6.29 19.02
N GLU A 130 -3.95 6.97 19.65
CA GLU A 130 -5.07 6.30 20.31
C GLU A 130 -5.84 5.39 19.34
N PRO A 131 -6.32 4.21 19.80
CA PRO A 131 -7.02 3.25 18.94
C PRO A 131 -8.13 3.86 18.08
N ALA A 132 -8.98 4.70 18.66
CA ALA A 132 -10.09 5.37 17.97
C ALA A 132 -9.68 6.32 16.84
N ARG A 133 -8.40 6.73 16.77
CA ARG A 133 -7.87 7.69 15.79
C ARG A 133 -6.87 7.08 14.81
N ARG A 134 -6.53 5.80 14.96
CA ARG A 134 -5.52 5.13 14.11
C ARG A 134 -5.92 5.10 12.64
N THR A 135 -7.14 4.71 12.36
CA THR A 135 -7.68 4.61 11.01
C THR A 135 -7.77 5.97 10.34
N GLU A 136 -8.23 7.01 11.04
CA GLU A 136 -8.22 8.38 10.53
C GLU A 136 -6.77 8.86 10.26
N THR A 137 -5.85 8.63 11.21
CA THR A 137 -4.43 8.99 11.03
C THR A 137 -3.83 8.26 9.83
N ARG A 138 -4.13 6.96 9.66
CA ARG A 138 -3.66 6.18 8.50
C ARG A 138 -4.19 6.75 7.18
N ALA A 139 -5.42 7.25 7.17
CA ALA A 139 -5.99 7.93 6.01
C ALA A 139 -5.26 9.24 5.67
N TYR A 140 -4.90 10.05 6.67
CA TYR A 140 -4.03 11.21 6.46
C TYR A 140 -2.69 10.82 5.85
N LEU A 141 -2.05 9.76 6.38
CA LEU A 141 -0.79 9.26 5.83
C LEU A 141 -0.95 8.81 4.38
N GLN A 142 -2.05 8.13 4.03
CA GLN A 142 -2.30 7.70 2.65
C GLN A 142 -2.50 8.88 1.69
N SER A 143 -3.28 9.89 2.10
CA SER A 143 -3.44 11.13 1.31
C SER A 143 -2.10 11.84 1.10
N THR A 144 -1.26 11.85 2.14
CA THR A 144 0.11 12.41 2.08
C THR A 144 1.01 11.62 1.14
N VAL A 145 0.93 10.28 1.14
CA VAL A 145 1.65 9.42 0.19
C VAL A 145 1.26 9.78 -1.24
N ASN A 146 -0.02 9.84 -1.55
CA ASN A 146 -0.48 10.12 -2.91
C ASN A 146 -0.06 11.52 -3.39
N ALA A 147 -0.14 12.53 -2.51
CA ALA A 147 0.35 13.87 -2.81
C ALA A 147 1.87 13.88 -3.07
N GLY A 148 2.63 13.19 -2.22
CA GLY A 148 4.09 13.06 -2.37
C GLY A 148 4.50 12.34 -3.64
N LEU A 149 3.85 11.21 -3.95
CA LEU A 149 4.09 10.46 -5.18
C LEU A 149 3.79 11.31 -6.43
N ALA A 150 2.70 12.09 -6.43
CA ALA A 150 2.37 12.97 -7.55
C ALA A 150 3.42 14.05 -7.76
N LEU A 151 3.89 14.70 -6.68
CA LEU A 151 4.97 15.69 -6.75
C LEU A 151 6.28 15.06 -7.23
N GLY A 152 6.64 13.90 -6.67
CA GLY A 152 7.83 13.16 -7.08
C GLY A 152 7.78 12.70 -8.52
N ALA A 153 6.62 12.20 -8.98
CA ALA A 153 6.43 11.80 -10.38
C ALA A 153 6.58 12.99 -11.34
N ALA A 154 6.13 14.18 -10.96
CA ALA A 154 6.36 15.39 -11.75
C ALA A 154 7.85 15.73 -11.87
N LEU A 155 8.61 15.62 -10.76
CA LEU A 155 10.06 15.80 -10.77
C LEU A 155 10.78 14.72 -11.61
N GLY A 156 10.35 13.45 -11.48
CA GLY A 156 10.83 12.36 -12.32
C GLY A 156 10.52 12.57 -13.80
N GLY A 157 9.35 13.15 -14.12
CA GLY A 157 8.99 13.53 -15.49
C GLY A 157 9.94 14.57 -16.10
N ILE A 158 10.43 15.52 -15.31
CA ILE A 158 11.48 16.47 -15.75
C ILE A 158 12.78 15.72 -16.06
N ALA A 159 13.18 14.78 -15.19
CA ALA A 159 14.38 13.98 -15.40
C ALA A 159 14.27 13.11 -16.67
N LEU A 160 13.07 12.61 -17.00
CA LEU A 160 12.80 11.90 -18.25
C LEU A 160 12.92 12.78 -19.49
N GLN A 161 12.48 14.05 -19.41
CA GLN A 161 12.61 14.99 -20.54
C GLN A 161 14.06 15.33 -20.84
N LEU A 162 14.91 15.40 -19.81
CA LEU A 162 16.36 15.61 -19.98
C LEU A 162 17.05 14.38 -20.57
N ASP A 163 16.52 13.20 -20.33
CA ASP A 163 16.91 11.88 -20.87
C ASP A 163 18.43 11.62 -20.92
N ASN A 164 19.11 11.89 -19.81
CA ASN A 164 20.54 11.66 -19.67
C ASN A 164 20.88 10.94 -18.34
N GLU A 165 22.04 10.32 -18.28
CA GLU A 165 22.48 9.56 -17.09
C GLU A 165 22.47 10.40 -15.82
N ALA A 166 22.91 11.66 -15.87
CA ALA A 166 22.98 12.54 -14.72
C ALA A 166 21.59 12.83 -14.14
N SER A 167 20.56 13.01 -14.98
CA SER A 167 19.19 13.25 -14.52
C SER A 167 18.59 12.02 -13.85
N TYR A 168 18.85 10.82 -14.35
CA TYR A 168 18.41 9.58 -13.69
C TYR A 168 19.12 9.35 -12.37
N LEU A 169 20.45 9.55 -12.31
CA LEU A 169 21.23 9.46 -11.08
C LEU A 169 20.75 10.47 -10.05
N THR A 170 20.41 11.70 -10.47
CA THR A 170 19.86 12.74 -9.58
C THR A 170 18.52 12.31 -8.98
N ALA A 171 17.61 11.70 -9.75
CA ALA A 171 16.34 11.21 -9.25
C ALA A 171 16.53 10.09 -8.20
N LEU A 172 17.44 9.14 -8.45
CA LEU A 172 17.76 8.08 -7.48
C LEU A 172 18.47 8.63 -6.23
N ALA A 173 19.41 9.56 -6.40
CA ALA A 173 20.10 10.21 -5.28
C ALA A 173 19.13 11.02 -4.41
N MET A 174 18.19 11.74 -5.03
CA MET A 174 17.12 12.45 -4.34
C MET A 174 16.29 11.50 -3.49
N ASP A 175 15.90 10.34 -4.03
CA ASP A 175 15.14 9.35 -3.28
C ASP A 175 15.95 8.81 -2.08
N ALA A 176 17.22 8.46 -2.26
CA ALA A 176 18.10 8.06 -1.15
C ALA A 176 18.17 9.12 -0.05
N VAL A 177 18.30 10.40 -0.42
CA VAL A 177 18.35 11.53 0.52
C VAL A 177 17.01 11.68 1.25
N THR A 178 15.87 11.50 0.56
CA THR A 178 14.55 11.61 1.20
C THR A 178 14.33 10.54 2.27
N PHE A 179 14.90 9.33 2.14
CA PHE A 179 14.90 8.31 3.19
C PHE A 179 15.72 8.72 4.42
N VAL A 180 16.86 9.39 4.23
CA VAL A 180 17.69 9.94 5.33
C VAL A 180 16.91 11.05 6.05
N LEU A 181 16.31 11.96 5.31
CA LEU A 181 15.48 13.03 5.88
C LEU A 181 14.25 12.47 6.62
N ALA A 182 13.59 11.46 6.05
CA ALA A 182 12.49 10.77 6.73
C ALA A 182 12.94 10.09 8.03
N ALA A 183 14.12 9.47 8.04
CA ALA A 183 14.71 8.90 9.26
C ALA A 183 14.96 9.97 10.32
N TRP A 184 15.48 11.12 9.93
CA TRP A 184 15.68 12.25 10.85
C TRP A 184 14.37 12.80 11.41
N VAL A 185 13.33 12.93 10.58
CA VAL A 185 11.98 13.33 11.03
C VAL A 185 11.39 12.30 12.00
N LEU A 186 11.52 10.99 11.69
CA LEU A 186 11.10 9.92 12.60
C LEU A 186 11.85 9.96 13.93
N GLY A 187 13.10 10.40 13.93
CA GLY A 187 13.92 10.62 15.13
C GLY A 187 13.36 11.69 16.09
N ARG A 188 12.48 12.59 15.62
CA ARG A 188 11.82 13.60 16.47
C ARG A 188 10.58 13.07 17.21
N LEU A 189 10.09 11.88 16.85
CA LEU A 189 8.95 11.27 17.52
C LEU A 189 9.35 10.78 18.92
N PRO A 190 8.46 10.83 19.91
CA PRO A 190 8.69 10.16 21.17
C PRO A 190 8.78 8.64 20.94
N ALA A 191 9.58 7.97 21.77
CA ALA A 191 9.52 6.51 21.80
C ALA A 191 8.18 6.10 22.42
N PRO A 192 7.41 5.19 21.77
CA PRO A 192 6.23 4.64 22.43
C PRO A 192 6.61 4.04 23.77
N ALA A 193 5.74 4.20 24.79
CA ALA A 193 5.96 3.60 26.09
C ALA A 193 6.16 2.09 25.92
N LYS A 194 7.24 1.54 26.47
CA LYS A 194 7.44 0.09 26.53
C LYS A 194 6.28 -0.48 27.34
N ARG A 195 5.34 -1.14 26.67
CA ARG A 195 4.37 -1.97 27.38
C ARG A 195 5.15 -3.14 27.94
N LEU A 196 5.22 -3.23 29.27
CA LEU A 196 5.78 -4.37 29.96
C LEU A 196 5.07 -5.62 29.45
N PRO A 197 5.80 -6.69 29.11
CA PRO A 197 5.18 -7.98 28.83
C PRO A 197 4.31 -8.31 30.05
N SER A 198 3.05 -8.68 29.85
CA SER A 198 2.22 -9.19 30.93
C SER A 198 2.98 -10.33 31.58
N ALA A 199 3.25 -10.24 32.89
CA ALA A 199 4.11 -11.14 33.64
C ALA A 199 3.67 -12.63 33.58
N GLU A 200 2.47 -12.90 33.08
CA GLU A 200 1.86 -14.24 33.03
C GLU A 200 2.02 -14.95 31.68
N ARG A 201 2.64 -14.34 30.64
CA ARG A 201 2.85 -15.03 29.40
C ARG A 201 4.33 -15.32 29.19
N PRO A 202 4.73 -16.61 29.15
CA PRO A 202 6.10 -16.98 28.77
C PRO A 202 6.44 -16.33 27.45
N ALA A 203 7.72 -15.93 27.28
CA ALA A 203 8.25 -15.31 26.06
C ALA A 203 7.81 -16.14 24.85
N GLY A 204 6.64 -15.82 24.34
CA GLY A 204 5.89 -16.65 23.39
C GLY A 204 6.64 -16.69 22.06
N ARG A 205 6.62 -17.86 21.46
CA ARG A 205 7.25 -18.24 20.18
C ARG A 205 7.32 -17.10 19.17
N ALA A 206 8.46 -16.94 18.54
CA ALA A 206 8.87 -15.79 17.76
C ALA A 206 7.92 -15.36 16.64
N LEU A 207 7.01 -16.15 16.14
CA LEU A 207 6.10 -15.81 15.03
C LEU A 207 4.68 -16.34 15.29
N THR A 208 4.02 -15.81 16.31
CA THR A 208 2.66 -16.25 16.69
C THR A 208 1.61 -15.98 15.61
N VAL A 209 1.80 -14.92 14.81
CA VAL A 209 0.89 -14.56 13.71
C VAL A 209 0.72 -15.68 12.68
N LEU A 210 1.77 -16.47 12.42
CA LEU A 210 1.71 -17.59 11.46
C LEU A 210 0.80 -18.74 11.91
N ARG A 211 0.43 -18.78 13.19
CA ARG A 211 -0.47 -19.78 13.78
C ARG A 211 -1.88 -19.24 14.03
N ASP A 212 -2.08 -17.95 13.83
CA ASP A 212 -3.36 -17.28 14.00
C ASP A 212 -4.19 -17.47 12.72
N ARG A 213 -4.87 -18.62 12.64
CA ARG A 213 -5.66 -19.01 11.45
C ARG A 213 -6.73 -17.99 11.07
N PRO A 214 -7.52 -17.43 12.00
CA PRO A 214 -8.51 -16.41 11.65
C PRO A 214 -7.88 -15.16 11.07
N TYR A 215 -6.76 -14.68 11.66
CA TYR A 215 -6.05 -13.52 11.15
C TYR A 215 -5.42 -13.80 9.77
N ALA A 216 -4.93 -15.02 9.56
CA ALA A 216 -4.39 -15.45 8.25
C ALA A 216 -5.49 -15.43 7.17
N LEU A 217 -6.72 -15.89 7.48
CA LEU A 217 -7.85 -15.80 6.54
C LEU A 217 -8.21 -14.36 6.22
N VAL A 218 -8.33 -13.49 7.23
CA VAL A 218 -8.59 -12.06 7.04
C VAL A 218 -7.50 -11.40 6.17
N SER A 219 -6.24 -11.74 6.42
CA SER A 219 -5.10 -11.23 5.63
C SER A 219 -5.13 -11.74 4.18
N LEU A 220 -5.51 -13.00 3.96
CA LEU A 220 -5.67 -13.57 2.62
C LEU A 220 -6.80 -12.89 1.84
N LEU A 221 -7.96 -12.67 2.47
CA LEU A 221 -9.07 -11.96 1.85
C LEU A 221 -8.68 -10.51 1.51
N ASN A 222 -7.97 -9.84 2.42
CA ASN A 222 -7.44 -8.51 2.15
C ASN A 222 -6.43 -8.51 0.99
N MET A 223 -5.57 -9.53 0.88
CA MET A 223 -4.63 -9.69 -0.25
C MET A 223 -5.36 -9.80 -1.58
N VAL A 224 -6.46 -10.57 -1.63
CA VAL A 224 -7.31 -10.66 -2.84
C VAL A 224 -7.89 -9.30 -3.18
N MET A 225 -8.40 -8.58 -2.18
CA MET A 225 -8.93 -7.23 -2.39
C MET A 225 -7.86 -6.25 -2.90
N LEU A 226 -6.59 -6.38 -2.47
CA LEU A 226 -5.47 -5.53 -2.89
C LEU A 226 -5.06 -5.73 -4.36
N LEU A 227 -5.57 -6.75 -5.05
CA LEU A 227 -5.39 -6.91 -6.50
C LEU A 227 -5.99 -5.74 -7.31
N TYR A 228 -6.79 -4.86 -6.70
CA TYR A 228 -7.22 -3.61 -7.37
C TYR A 228 -6.04 -2.68 -7.72
N MET A 229 -4.92 -2.74 -6.97
CA MET A 229 -3.78 -1.83 -7.16
C MET A 229 -3.18 -1.91 -8.57
N PRO A 230 -2.83 -3.09 -9.13
CA PRO A 230 -2.30 -3.18 -10.49
C PRO A 230 -3.36 -2.95 -11.58
N LEU A 231 -4.66 -2.91 -11.27
CA LEU A 231 -5.68 -2.60 -12.27
C LEU A 231 -5.47 -1.21 -12.87
N LEU A 232 -5.33 -0.19 -12.02
CA LEU A 232 -5.21 1.20 -12.48
C LEU A 232 -3.85 1.48 -13.12
N SER A 233 -2.78 0.89 -12.58
CA SER A 233 -1.41 1.20 -12.99
C SER A 233 -0.88 0.38 -14.17
N VAL A 234 -1.43 -0.82 -14.40
CA VAL A 234 -0.92 -1.74 -15.43
C VAL A 234 -2.02 -2.16 -16.40
N VAL A 235 -3.14 -2.66 -15.89
CA VAL A 235 -4.17 -3.30 -16.73
C VAL A 235 -4.96 -2.28 -17.52
N LEU A 236 -5.43 -1.21 -16.90
CA LEU A 236 -6.23 -0.18 -17.55
C LEU A 236 -5.49 0.53 -18.69
N PRO A 237 -4.23 0.95 -18.55
CA PRO A 237 -3.48 1.48 -19.67
C PRO A 237 -3.44 0.54 -20.87
N LEU A 238 -3.17 -0.75 -20.65
CA LEU A 238 -3.15 -1.76 -21.71
C LEU A 238 -4.54 -2.01 -22.30
N TRP A 239 -5.58 -2.07 -21.46
CA TRP A 239 -6.96 -2.22 -21.90
C TRP A 239 -7.42 -1.06 -22.79
N ILE A 240 -7.13 0.18 -22.37
CA ILE A 240 -7.47 1.39 -23.13
C ILE A 240 -6.85 1.36 -24.54
N VAL A 241 -5.55 1.06 -24.61
CA VAL A 241 -4.81 1.05 -25.91
C VAL A 241 -5.22 -0.12 -26.78
N GLN A 242 -5.52 -1.31 -26.22
CA GLN A 242 -5.73 -2.52 -27.02
C GLN A 242 -7.22 -2.81 -27.30
N ARG A 243 -8.12 -2.32 -26.46
CA ARG A 243 -9.52 -2.76 -26.47
C ARG A 243 -10.55 -1.63 -26.57
N THR A 244 -10.12 -0.37 -26.47
CA THR A 244 -11.03 0.78 -26.55
C THR A 244 -10.60 1.77 -27.63
N GLY A 245 -11.55 2.59 -28.12
CA GLY A 245 -11.23 3.72 -28.99
C GLY A 245 -10.87 5.01 -28.24
N ALA A 246 -10.67 4.95 -26.91
CA ALA A 246 -10.37 6.12 -26.12
C ALA A 246 -8.94 6.65 -26.41
N PRO A 247 -8.75 7.98 -26.45
CA PRO A 247 -7.44 8.58 -26.63
C PRO A 247 -6.48 8.27 -25.47
N GLY A 248 -5.18 8.19 -25.72
CA GLY A 248 -4.16 7.81 -24.72
C GLY A 248 -4.09 8.72 -23.50
N TRP A 249 -4.46 10.02 -23.61
CA TRP A 249 -4.52 10.94 -22.47
C TRP A 249 -5.52 10.51 -21.39
N THR A 250 -6.49 9.65 -21.74
CA THR A 250 -7.47 9.08 -20.79
C THR A 250 -6.78 8.37 -19.64
N VAL A 251 -5.67 7.68 -19.88
CA VAL A 251 -4.87 7.02 -18.82
C VAL A 251 -4.43 8.04 -17.74
N SER A 252 -3.87 9.16 -18.18
CA SER A 252 -3.42 10.22 -17.28
C SER A 252 -4.59 10.85 -16.53
N ALA A 253 -5.72 11.06 -17.20
CA ALA A 253 -6.93 11.58 -16.58
C ALA A 253 -7.45 10.66 -15.45
N LEU A 254 -7.45 9.34 -15.67
CA LEU A 254 -7.86 8.36 -14.65
C LEU A 254 -6.92 8.37 -13.44
N LEU A 255 -5.60 8.46 -13.65
CA LEU A 255 -4.61 8.54 -12.56
C LEU A 255 -4.76 9.83 -11.75
N VAL A 256 -4.96 10.97 -12.40
CA VAL A 256 -5.21 12.26 -11.73
C VAL A 256 -6.51 12.21 -10.94
N LEU A 257 -7.58 11.69 -11.53
CA LEU A 257 -8.87 11.51 -10.86
C LEU A 257 -8.73 10.65 -9.60
N ASN A 258 -8.06 9.52 -9.68
CA ASN A 258 -7.80 8.63 -8.54
C ASN A 258 -7.03 9.40 -7.45
N THR A 259 -5.88 9.98 -7.79
CA THR A 259 -5.03 10.69 -6.83
C THR A 259 -5.77 11.83 -6.13
N LEU A 260 -6.46 12.69 -6.88
CA LEU A 260 -7.23 13.81 -6.32
C LEU A 260 -8.36 13.32 -5.42
N SER A 261 -9.08 12.28 -5.84
CA SER A 261 -10.18 11.70 -5.04
C SER A 261 -9.67 11.18 -3.70
N VAL A 262 -8.57 10.42 -3.69
CA VAL A 262 -7.98 9.89 -2.45
C VAL A 262 -7.50 11.04 -1.56
N VAL A 263 -6.80 12.05 -2.10
CA VAL A 263 -6.33 13.19 -1.31
C VAL A 263 -7.49 13.96 -0.67
N LEU A 264 -8.59 14.14 -1.38
CA LEU A 264 -9.72 14.95 -0.92
C LEU A 264 -10.70 14.20 -0.01
N PHE A 265 -10.92 12.90 -0.25
CA PHE A 265 -12.04 12.18 0.36
C PHE A 265 -11.63 11.04 1.30
N GLN A 266 -10.41 10.50 1.22
CA GLN A 266 -9.98 9.32 2.00
C GLN A 266 -10.17 9.52 3.51
N VAL A 267 -9.79 10.68 4.05
CA VAL A 267 -9.90 10.98 5.48
C VAL A 267 -11.38 11.00 5.93
N ARG A 268 -12.26 11.57 5.10
CA ARG A 268 -13.71 11.59 5.40
C ARG A 268 -14.32 10.20 5.39
N MET A 269 -13.87 9.33 4.49
CA MET A 269 -14.31 7.94 4.43
C MET A 269 -13.82 7.16 5.65
N ALA A 270 -12.57 7.31 6.03
CA ALA A 270 -11.99 6.64 7.19
C ALA A 270 -12.65 7.06 8.51
N ALA A 271 -13.04 8.32 8.65
CA ALA A 271 -13.74 8.84 9.84
C ALA A 271 -15.11 8.19 10.09
N ARG A 272 -15.71 7.53 9.09
CA ARG A 272 -16.98 6.79 9.21
C ARG A 272 -16.80 5.36 9.75
N VAL A 273 -15.57 4.87 9.79
CA VAL A 273 -15.24 3.53 10.27
C VAL A 273 -14.83 3.66 11.74
N THR A 274 -15.69 3.18 12.65
CA THR A 274 -15.54 3.36 14.09
C THR A 274 -15.32 2.07 14.87
N GLY A 275 -15.06 0.95 14.20
CA GLY A 275 -14.79 -0.35 14.84
C GLY A 275 -14.95 -1.52 13.87
N LEU A 276 -14.69 -2.73 14.34
CA LEU A 276 -14.62 -3.95 13.52
C LEU A 276 -15.87 -4.22 12.68
N ARG A 277 -17.07 -4.00 13.22
CA ARG A 277 -18.34 -4.24 12.50
C ARG A 277 -18.52 -3.26 11.33
N SER A 278 -18.21 -1.96 11.56
CA SER A 278 -18.29 -0.95 10.50
C SER A 278 -17.18 -1.17 9.46
N ALA A 279 -16.00 -1.60 9.89
CA ALA A 279 -14.88 -1.93 9.03
C ALA A 279 -15.17 -3.13 8.11
N ALA A 280 -15.71 -4.22 8.66
CA ALA A 280 -16.09 -5.40 7.87
C ALA A 280 -17.18 -5.06 6.85
N ARG A 281 -18.20 -4.24 7.24
CA ARG A 281 -19.22 -3.72 6.31
C ARG A 281 -18.60 -2.86 5.21
N ALA A 282 -17.63 -2.01 5.53
CA ALA A 282 -16.95 -1.17 4.54
C ALA A 282 -16.19 -2.04 3.51
N VAL A 283 -15.49 -3.09 3.95
CA VAL A 283 -14.82 -4.04 3.03
C VAL A 283 -15.82 -4.81 2.18
N ARG A 284 -16.95 -5.25 2.75
CA ARG A 284 -18.02 -5.88 1.98
C ARG A 284 -18.58 -4.95 0.91
N GLN A 285 -18.86 -3.70 1.26
CA GLN A 285 -19.31 -2.67 0.30
C GLN A 285 -18.25 -2.41 -0.77
N ALA A 286 -16.96 -2.38 -0.39
CA ALA A 286 -15.87 -2.25 -1.34
C ALA A 286 -15.86 -3.38 -2.36
N GLY A 287 -16.11 -4.63 -1.96
CA GLY A 287 -16.22 -5.78 -2.88
C GLY A 287 -17.35 -5.60 -3.91
N ILE A 288 -18.52 -5.13 -3.47
CA ILE A 288 -19.67 -4.83 -4.36
C ILE A 288 -19.32 -3.70 -5.33
N VAL A 289 -18.74 -2.62 -4.82
CA VAL A 289 -18.37 -1.44 -5.62
C VAL A 289 -17.27 -1.77 -6.63
N LEU A 290 -16.28 -2.57 -6.25
CA LEU A 290 -15.22 -3.01 -7.16
C LEU A 290 -15.73 -3.97 -8.24
N LEU A 291 -16.70 -4.85 -7.93
CA LEU A 291 -17.40 -5.62 -8.96
C LEU A 291 -18.10 -4.67 -9.96
N LEU A 292 -18.84 -3.67 -9.45
CA LEU A 292 -19.50 -2.69 -10.32
C LEU A 292 -18.49 -1.93 -11.20
N ALA A 293 -17.36 -1.53 -10.64
CA ALA A 293 -16.28 -0.92 -11.41
C ALA A 293 -15.77 -1.84 -12.52
N CYS A 294 -15.55 -3.14 -12.22
CA CYS A 294 -15.13 -4.13 -13.20
C CYS A 294 -16.17 -4.29 -14.33
N VAL A 295 -17.46 -4.30 -14.01
CA VAL A 295 -18.54 -4.32 -15.01
C VAL A 295 -18.49 -3.08 -15.90
N CYS A 296 -18.34 -1.90 -15.32
CA CYS A 296 -18.20 -0.65 -16.08
C CYS A 296 -16.95 -0.65 -16.98
N PHE A 297 -15.80 -1.13 -16.48
CA PHE A 297 -14.59 -1.28 -17.31
C PHE A 297 -14.80 -2.29 -18.46
N ALA A 298 -15.49 -3.39 -18.21
CA ALA A 298 -15.81 -4.37 -19.24
C ALA A 298 -16.66 -3.75 -20.37
N VAL A 299 -17.64 -2.91 -20.04
CA VAL A 299 -18.51 -2.23 -21.01
C VAL A 299 -17.77 -1.15 -21.80
N SER A 300 -16.65 -0.61 -21.28
CA SER A 300 -15.88 0.45 -21.97
C SER A 300 -15.33 0.04 -23.33
N ALA A 301 -15.24 -1.26 -23.63
CA ALA A 301 -14.85 -1.78 -24.94
C ALA A 301 -16.01 -1.82 -25.96
N ALA A 302 -17.26 -1.60 -25.53
CA ALA A 302 -18.42 -1.59 -26.39
C ALA A 302 -18.64 -0.20 -27.00
N GLY A 303 -18.65 -0.10 -28.31
CA GLY A 303 -18.97 1.13 -29.04
C GLY A 303 -17.91 1.58 -30.03
N THR A 304 -18.37 2.28 -31.06
CA THR A 304 -17.56 2.79 -32.17
C THR A 304 -17.15 4.27 -32.01
N SER A 305 -17.71 4.97 -31.02
CA SER A 305 -17.43 6.37 -30.74
C SER A 305 -16.21 6.52 -29.84
N ALA A 306 -15.33 7.47 -30.10
CA ALA A 306 -14.16 7.75 -29.25
C ALA A 306 -14.54 8.31 -27.84
N TRP A 307 -15.64 9.03 -27.72
CA TRP A 307 -16.02 9.72 -26.48
C TRP A 307 -16.80 8.85 -25.50
N LEU A 308 -17.60 7.89 -25.99
CA LEU A 308 -18.36 7.01 -25.13
C LEU A 308 -17.47 6.15 -24.21
N PRO A 309 -16.40 5.49 -24.71
CA PRO A 309 -15.43 4.80 -23.86
C PRO A 309 -14.80 5.73 -22.82
N VAL A 310 -14.45 6.98 -23.14
CA VAL A 310 -13.88 7.94 -22.19
C VAL A 310 -14.84 8.20 -21.03
N LEU A 311 -16.11 8.48 -21.29
CA LEU A 311 -17.11 8.71 -20.24
C LEU A 311 -17.31 7.48 -19.37
N VAL A 312 -17.41 6.29 -19.97
CA VAL A 312 -17.55 5.02 -19.24
C VAL A 312 -16.34 4.76 -18.37
N LEU A 313 -15.12 4.98 -18.90
CA LEU A 313 -13.85 4.81 -18.15
C LEU A 313 -13.74 5.78 -16.96
N LEU A 314 -14.12 7.04 -17.15
CA LEU A 314 -14.12 8.03 -16.06
C LEU A 314 -15.14 7.65 -14.98
N LEU A 315 -16.34 7.22 -15.36
CA LEU A 315 -17.35 6.73 -14.40
C LEU A 315 -16.84 5.48 -13.66
N ALA A 316 -16.29 4.52 -14.39
CA ALA A 316 -15.71 3.31 -13.81
C ALA A 316 -14.59 3.62 -12.81
N ALA A 317 -13.72 4.59 -13.12
CA ALA A 317 -12.67 5.05 -12.23
C ALA A 317 -13.22 5.78 -10.98
N CYS A 318 -14.29 6.57 -11.11
CA CYS A 318 -14.99 7.14 -9.95
C CYS A 318 -15.53 6.05 -9.02
N VAL A 319 -16.15 5.01 -9.60
CA VAL A 319 -16.67 3.86 -8.84
C VAL A 319 -15.51 3.09 -8.21
N GLN A 320 -14.42 2.82 -8.95
CA GLN A 320 -13.25 2.11 -8.44
C GLN A 320 -12.60 2.85 -7.27
N VAL A 321 -12.33 4.16 -7.39
CA VAL A 321 -11.67 4.92 -6.32
C VAL A 321 -12.54 5.01 -5.07
N PHE A 322 -13.86 5.03 -5.23
CA PHE A 322 -14.77 4.93 -4.09
C PHE A 322 -14.65 3.57 -3.38
N GLY A 323 -14.59 2.47 -4.14
CA GLY A 323 -14.32 1.12 -3.62
C GLY A 323 -12.96 1.02 -2.92
N GLU A 324 -11.92 1.61 -3.50
CA GLU A 324 -10.56 1.71 -2.92
C GLU A 324 -10.58 2.41 -1.56
N MET A 325 -11.27 3.56 -1.46
CA MET A 325 -11.36 4.31 -0.22
C MET A 325 -12.12 3.56 0.89
N LEU A 326 -13.19 2.85 0.52
CA LEU A 326 -13.93 1.98 1.45
C LEU A 326 -13.03 0.83 1.93
N LEU A 327 -12.36 0.15 1.00
CA LEU A 327 -11.43 -0.94 1.31
C LEU A 327 -10.32 -0.47 2.24
N GLY A 328 -9.63 0.62 1.91
CA GLY A 328 -8.55 1.17 2.72
C GLY A 328 -9.01 1.46 4.14
N SER A 329 -10.13 2.16 4.28
CA SER A 329 -10.68 2.53 5.60
C SER A 329 -11.05 1.31 6.44
N GLY A 330 -11.72 0.31 5.84
CA GLY A 330 -12.11 -0.92 6.53
C GLY A 330 -10.92 -1.81 6.86
N SER A 331 -10.02 -2.01 5.88
CA SER A 331 -8.88 -2.92 6.05
C SER A 331 -7.87 -2.40 7.08
N TRP A 332 -7.63 -1.09 7.16
CA TRP A 332 -6.75 -0.52 8.19
C TRP A 332 -7.31 -0.72 9.60
N GLU A 333 -8.60 -0.49 9.80
CA GLU A 333 -9.25 -0.72 11.09
C GLU A 333 -9.17 -2.19 11.50
N ILE A 334 -9.50 -3.12 10.59
CA ILE A 334 -9.41 -4.56 10.83
C ILE A 334 -7.97 -4.95 11.20
N GLY A 335 -6.99 -4.49 10.43
CA GLY A 335 -5.58 -4.79 10.67
C GLY A 335 -5.08 -4.32 12.03
N PHE A 336 -5.51 -3.13 12.50
CA PHE A 336 -5.14 -2.63 13.82
C PHE A 336 -5.91 -3.28 14.97
N ALA A 337 -7.21 -3.44 14.82
CA ALA A 337 -8.07 -3.90 15.91
C ALA A 337 -7.89 -5.40 16.22
N LEU A 338 -7.61 -6.22 15.20
CA LEU A 338 -7.35 -7.64 15.38
C LEU A 338 -5.91 -7.96 15.81
N ALA A 339 -4.98 -7.03 15.69
CA ALA A 339 -3.60 -7.24 16.11
C ALA A 339 -3.43 -7.03 17.61
N PRO A 340 -2.80 -7.98 18.36
CA PRO A 340 -2.48 -7.79 19.77
C PRO A 340 -1.62 -6.54 19.97
N ALA A 341 -1.86 -5.82 21.06
CA ALA A 341 -1.23 -4.54 21.33
C ALA A 341 0.30 -4.62 21.51
N ASP A 342 0.80 -5.75 21.97
CA ASP A 342 2.22 -6.06 22.16
C ASP A 342 2.91 -6.63 20.91
N LYS A 343 2.14 -6.94 19.83
CA LYS A 343 2.62 -7.60 18.60
C LYS A 343 2.18 -6.87 17.33
N GLN A 344 1.95 -5.58 17.41
CA GLN A 344 1.46 -4.78 16.27
C GLN A 344 2.40 -4.87 15.07
N GLY A 345 3.72 -4.81 15.25
CA GLY A 345 4.67 -4.90 14.16
C GLY A 345 4.64 -6.23 13.42
N GLN A 346 4.59 -7.35 14.16
CA GLN A 346 4.50 -8.69 13.61
C GLN A 346 3.21 -8.88 12.80
N TYR A 347 2.07 -8.47 13.36
CA TYR A 347 0.77 -8.60 12.72
C TYR A 347 0.63 -7.66 11.53
N GLN A 348 1.08 -6.42 11.63
CA GLN A 348 1.08 -5.47 10.53
C GLN A 348 2.05 -5.88 9.41
N GLY A 349 3.20 -6.48 9.76
CA GLY A 349 4.11 -7.07 8.78
C GLY A 349 3.45 -8.19 7.97
N PHE A 350 2.72 -9.09 8.64
CA PHE A 350 1.98 -10.18 7.99
C PHE A 350 0.83 -9.65 7.11
N TYR A 351 0.06 -8.70 7.63
CA TYR A 351 -1.04 -8.06 6.89
C TYR A 351 -0.54 -7.30 5.67
N GLY A 352 0.58 -6.58 5.83
CA GLY A 352 1.23 -5.82 4.77
C GLY A 352 1.90 -6.68 3.71
N ALA A 353 2.25 -7.93 4.01
CA ALA A 353 2.77 -8.88 3.01
C ALA A 353 1.78 -9.08 1.85
N GLY A 354 0.47 -8.93 2.08
CA GLY A 354 -0.54 -8.94 1.03
C GLY A 354 -0.31 -7.90 -0.06
N THR A 355 0.21 -6.71 0.29
CA THR A 355 0.57 -5.67 -0.69
C THR A 355 1.75 -6.10 -1.56
N ALA A 356 2.77 -6.72 -0.98
CA ALA A 356 3.93 -7.22 -1.72
C ALA A 356 3.52 -8.35 -2.67
N VAL A 357 2.67 -9.27 -2.21
CA VAL A 357 2.13 -10.36 -3.04
C VAL A 357 1.25 -9.82 -4.17
N ALA A 358 0.37 -8.84 -3.91
CA ALA A 358 -0.46 -8.22 -4.94
C ALA A 358 0.40 -7.52 -6.02
N ARG A 359 1.50 -6.89 -5.64
CA ARG A 359 2.46 -6.29 -6.59
C ARG A 359 3.24 -7.34 -7.39
N LEU A 360 3.50 -8.50 -6.78
CA LEU A 360 4.23 -9.60 -7.39
C LEU A 360 3.40 -10.32 -8.46
N ILE A 361 2.23 -10.84 -8.07
CA ILE A 361 1.41 -11.70 -8.93
C ILE A 361 0.32 -10.93 -9.70
N GLY A 362 -0.10 -9.77 -9.17
CA GLY A 362 -1.24 -9.03 -9.70
C GLY A 362 -1.08 -8.62 -11.16
N PRO A 363 0.03 -8.02 -11.61
CA PRO A 363 0.20 -7.65 -13.01
C PRO A 363 0.02 -8.83 -13.96
N LEU A 364 0.71 -9.96 -13.71
CA LEU A 364 0.62 -11.15 -14.56
C LEU A 364 -0.77 -11.78 -14.53
N LEU A 365 -1.32 -11.98 -13.33
CA LEU A 365 -2.65 -12.59 -13.16
C LEU A 365 -3.73 -11.77 -13.87
N LEU A 366 -3.76 -10.46 -13.62
CA LEU A 366 -4.83 -9.60 -14.12
C LEU A 366 -4.68 -9.29 -15.61
N THR A 367 -3.46 -9.11 -16.12
CA THR A 367 -3.26 -8.94 -17.57
C THR A 367 -3.67 -10.20 -18.31
N THR A 368 -3.29 -11.40 -17.83
CA THR A 368 -3.70 -12.67 -18.43
C THR A 368 -5.22 -12.82 -18.41
N LEU A 369 -5.87 -12.60 -17.26
CA LEU A 369 -7.33 -12.73 -17.17
C LEU A 369 -8.05 -11.73 -18.04
N ILE A 370 -7.68 -10.43 -17.97
CA ILE A 370 -8.46 -9.36 -18.59
C ILE A 370 -8.14 -9.22 -20.07
N LEU A 371 -6.86 -9.25 -20.46
CA LEU A 371 -6.51 -9.07 -21.88
C LEU A 371 -6.81 -10.31 -22.73
N SER A 372 -6.66 -11.53 -22.16
CA SER A 372 -6.94 -12.75 -22.91
C SER A 372 -8.44 -13.10 -22.94
N TRP A 373 -9.17 -12.90 -21.82
CA TRP A 373 -10.59 -13.25 -21.73
C TRP A 373 -11.54 -12.07 -21.94
N GLY A 374 -11.01 -10.86 -22.12
CA GLY A 374 -11.81 -9.67 -22.39
C GLY A 374 -12.81 -9.36 -21.29
N THR A 375 -14.08 -9.16 -21.67
CA THR A 375 -15.19 -8.90 -20.74
C THR A 375 -15.34 -9.99 -19.67
N GLY A 376 -15.14 -11.27 -20.03
CA GLY A 376 -15.18 -12.39 -19.09
C GLY A 376 -14.12 -12.26 -17.99
N GLY A 377 -12.90 -11.81 -18.34
CA GLY A 377 -11.83 -11.56 -17.38
C GLY A 377 -12.18 -10.50 -16.35
N TRP A 378 -12.80 -9.40 -16.76
CA TRP A 378 -13.31 -8.36 -15.85
C TRP A 378 -14.35 -8.91 -14.87
N LEU A 379 -15.28 -9.73 -15.36
CA LEU A 379 -16.32 -10.33 -14.51
C LEU A 379 -15.73 -11.31 -13.49
N VAL A 380 -14.73 -12.11 -13.87
CA VAL A 380 -14.02 -13.00 -12.94
C VAL A 380 -13.31 -12.21 -11.85
N VAL A 381 -12.58 -11.15 -12.22
CA VAL A 381 -11.91 -10.29 -11.24
C VAL A 381 -12.92 -9.59 -10.32
N GLY A 382 -14.01 -9.09 -10.87
CA GLY A 382 -15.10 -8.51 -10.08
C GLY A 382 -15.74 -9.52 -9.11
N ALA A 383 -15.95 -10.76 -9.55
CA ALA A 383 -16.48 -11.84 -8.71
C ALA A 383 -15.50 -12.22 -7.58
N LEU A 384 -14.18 -12.18 -7.82
CA LEU A 384 -13.16 -12.36 -6.78
C LEU A 384 -13.25 -11.26 -5.72
N PHE A 385 -13.40 -9.99 -6.11
CA PHE A 385 -13.59 -8.88 -5.18
C PHE A 385 -14.88 -9.03 -4.37
N LEU A 386 -15.98 -9.37 -5.03
CA LEU A 386 -17.26 -9.61 -4.35
C LEU A 386 -17.12 -10.75 -3.33
N GLY A 387 -16.59 -11.91 -3.75
CA GLY A 387 -16.40 -13.08 -2.89
C GLY A 387 -15.54 -12.78 -1.67
N ALA A 388 -14.40 -12.13 -1.87
CA ALA A 388 -13.51 -11.72 -0.78
C ALA A 388 -14.19 -10.70 0.15
N GLY A 389 -14.92 -9.72 -0.40
CA GLY A 389 -15.67 -8.74 0.37
C GLY A 389 -16.78 -9.37 1.22
N LEU A 390 -17.57 -10.28 0.66
CA LEU A 390 -18.61 -11.01 1.39
C LEU A 390 -18.05 -11.93 2.47
N ALA A 391 -16.91 -12.60 2.20
CA ALA A 391 -16.25 -13.49 3.15
C ALA A 391 -15.55 -12.74 4.29
N MET A 392 -15.28 -11.44 4.14
CA MET A 392 -14.57 -10.66 5.16
C MET A 392 -15.36 -10.56 6.47
N GLU A 393 -16.67 -10.35 6.41
CA GLU A 393 -17.48 -10.16 7.61
C GLU A 393 -17.54 -11.41 8.50
N PRO A 394 -17.80 -12.64 8.00
CA PRO A 394 -17.69 -13.85 8.80
C PRO A 394 -16.27 -14.14 9.27
N ALA A 395 -15.24 -13.84 8.46
CA ALA A 395 -13.85 -14.02 8.85
C ALA A 395 -13.44 -13.10 10.03
N VAL A 396 -13.87 -11.85 10.00
CA VAL A 396 -13.64 -10.90 11.10
C VAL A 396 -14.37 -11.34 12.37
N ARG A 397 -15.62 -11.79 12.26
CA ARG A 397 -16.36 -12.33 13.42
C ARG A 397 -15.68 -13.56 14.03
N TRP A 398 -15.17 -14.45 13.19
CA TRP A 398 -14.39 -15.60 13.67
C TRP A 398 -13.11 -15.16 14.39
N ALA A 399 -12.37 -14.20 13.82
CA ALA A 399 -11.17 -13.65 14.44
C ALA A 399 -11.47 -12.96 15.77
N GLU A 400 -12.54 -12.17 15.86
CA GLU A 400 -12.99 -11.50 17.07
C GLU A 400 -13.38 -12.50 18.16
N ALA A 401 -14.08 -13.59 17.80
CA ALA A 401 -14.51 -14.62 18.75
C ALA A 401 -13.34 -15.36 19.43
N GLN A 402 -12.20 -15.47 18.74
CA GLN A 402 -10.99 -16.10 19.28
C GLN A 402 -10.08 -15.15 20.09
N ARG A 403 -10.41 -13.86 20.17
CA ARG A 403 -9.66 -12.90 21.00
C ARG A 403 -10.04 -13.05 22.49
N PRO A 404 -9.07 -12.93 23.42
CA PRO A 404 -9.34 -12.88 24.86
C PRO A 404 -10.36 -11.80 25.22
N ALA A 405 -11.16 -12.01 26.26
CA ALA A 405 -12.20 -11.09 26.71
C ALA A 405 -11.68 -9.66 26.97
N GLU A 406 -10.48 -9.53 27.54
CA GLU A 406 -9.80 -8.25 27.78
C GLU A 406 -9.59 -7.38 26.52
N MET A 407 -9.42 -8.00 25.35
CA MET A 407 -9.33 -7.28 24.08
C MET A 407 -10.71 -6.93 23.48
N ARG A 408 -11.78 -7.59 23.92
CA ARG A 408 -13.16 -7.28 23.49
C ARG A 408 -13.73 -6.07 24.24
N GLU A 409 -13.37 -5.89 25.52
CA GLU A 409 -13.83 -4.78 26.36
C GLU A 409 -13.12 -3.45 26.07
N SER A 410 -11.90 -3.48 25.51
CA SER A 410 -11.15 -2.28 25.14
C SER A 410 -11.62 -1.66 23.81
N ALA A 411 -12.56 -2.26 23.10
CA ALA A 411 -13.21 -1.68 21.93
C ALA A 411 -14.24 -0.61 22.39
N PRO A 412 -14.09 0.67 22.03
CA PRO A 412 -15.01 1.71 22.45
C PRO A 412 -16.40 1.41 21.86
N VAL A 413 -17.35 1.03 22.73
CA VAL A 413 -18.78 1.13 22.43
C VAL A 413 -19.11 2.62 22.38
N ARG A 414 -19.22 3.17 21.21
CA ARG A 414 -19.88 4.46 20.98
C ARG A 414 -21.28 4.16 20.43
N ASP A 415 -22.28 4.40 21.27
CA ASP A 415 -23.69 4.51 20.91
C ASP A 415 -23.92 5.57 19.83
#